data_49698cc490c3dbffe9e96ce984fc2b0a
#
_entry.id   49698cc490c3dbffe9e96ce984fc2b0a
#
_cell.length_a   1.000
_cell.length_b   1.000
_cell.length_c   1.000
_cell.angle_alpha   90.00
_cell.angle_beta   90.00
_cell.angle_gamma   90.00
#
_symmetry.space_group_name_H-M   'P 1'
#
loop_
_entity.id
_entity.type
_entity.pdbx_description
1 polymer ?
#
loop_
_entity_poly.entity_id
_entity_poly.type
_entity_poly.pdbx_seq_one_letter_code
_entity_poly.pdbx_strand_id
1 'polypeptide(L)'
;MTMHASDAVERERADAATGPQAGRATGRTMRFALGPMRLSLSASTAIVVAVAVLLLLVTGCAVLMIGTVRLSVGDVVGALVGGGPSKAERVVWGIRLPRLLTAICVGVALGASGCVFQSVSRNALGSPDVIGFTTGAATGATAQIVLIGKGGLATSLAAVGAGLATAIAVYLLARQRGRTGGYRLVLIGIGVSGMLSAMTSILLARSDLDLASRAQVWLAGSLSARTWEHASISAAGVLVLLPVLVAFARRLSVMEMGDDQAEGLGVGTERTRLIVMVVGVVLAASA
;
A
#
# COMPACT_ATOMS: atom_id res chain seq x y z
N MET A 1 65.89 -23.96 3.38
CA MET A 1 64.72 -23.90 4.27
C MET A 1 63.83 -22.74 3.83
N THR A 2 63.51 -22.64 2.49
CA THR A 2 62.80 -21.51 1.87
C THR A 2 61.67 -21.95 0.89
N MET A 3 61.20 -23.23 1.01
CA MET A 3 60.25 -23.80 0.06
C MET A 3 58.79 -23.93 0.58
N HIS A 4 58.51 -23.47 1.80
CA HIS A 4 57.18 -23.60 2.41
C HIS A 4 56.30 -22.36 2.39
N ALA A 5 56.84 -21.19 2.06
CA ALA A 5 56.07 -19.95 2.06
C ALA A 5 55.29 -19.72 0.74
N SER A 6 55.80 -20.21 -0.39
CA SER A 6 55.17 -20.08 -1.71
C SER A 6 53.91 -20.94 -1.83
N ASP A 7 53.95 -22.18 -1.31
CA ASP A 7 52.82 -23.12 -1.39
C ASP A 7 51.64 -22.68 -0.51
N ALA A 8 51.89 -21.97 0.58
CA ALA A 8 50.85 -21.44 1.46
C ALA A 8 50.07 -20.28 0.78
N VAL A 9 50.78 -19.39 0.08
CA VAL A 9 50.20 -18.26 -0.64
C VAL A 9 49.38 -18.70 -1.89
N GLU A 10 49.85 -19.77 -2.56
CA GLU A 10 49.07 -20.35 -3.67
C GLU A 10 47.81 -21.08 -3.20
N ARG A 11 47.84 -21.75 -2.05
CA ARG A 11 46.64 -22.37 -1.47
C ARG A 11 45.61 -21.32 -1.02
N GLU A 12 46.06 -20.24 -0.39
CA GLU A 12 45.20 -19.14 0.03
C GLU A 12 44.57 -18.39 -1.17
N ARG A 13 45.28 -18.29 -2.29
CA ARG A 13 44.71 -17.75 -3.55
C ARG A 13 43.77 -18.72 -4.22
N ALA A 14 43.98 -20.03 -4.14
CA ALA A 14 43.05 -21.03 -4.67
C ALA A 14 41.77 -21.11 -3.83
N ASP A 15 41.84 -20.97 -2.51
CA ASP A 15 40.65 -20.92 -1.63
C ASP A 15 39.91 -19.60 -1.75
N ALA A 16 40.57 -18.47 -2.03
CA ALA A 16 39.92 -17.21 -2.31
C ALA A 16 39.22 -17.18 -3.68
N ALA A 17 39.64 -18.00 -4.64
CA ALA A 17 39.00 -18.15 -5.93
C ALA A 17 37.76 -19.08 -5.89
N THR A 18 37.62 -19.87 -4.85
CA THR A 18 36.40 -20.66 -4.54
C THR A 18 35.56 -19.95 -3.49
N GLY A 19 35.29 -18.65 -3.71
CA GLY A 19 34.27 -17.91 -2.94
C GLY A 19 32.96 -18.70 -2.94
N PRO A 20 32.14 -18.62 -1.87
CA PRO A 20 30.93 -19.41 -1.74
C PRO A 20 30.10 -19.20 -3.00
N GLN A 21 29.99 -20.24 -3.81
CA GLN A 21 29.05 -20.28 -4.92
C GLN A 21 27.68 -20.01 -4.31
N ALA A 22 27.24 -18.74 -4.41
CA ALA A 22 25.90 -18.34 -4.04
C ALA A 22 24.97 -19.33 -4.73
N GLY A 23 24.38 -20.22 -3.96
CA GLY A 23 23.52 -21.28 -4.42
C GLY A 23 22.52 -20.69 -5.40
N ARG A 24 22.72 -20.92 -6.70
CA ARG A 24 21.71 -20.70 -7.71
C ARG A 24 20.54 -21.57 -7.32
N ALA A 25 19.60 -21.00 -6.57
CA ALA A 25 18.28 -21.55 -6.43
C ALA A 25 17.72 -21.61 -7.87
N THR A 26 17.85 -22.78 -8.50
CA THR A 26 17.18 -23.14 -9.76
C THR A 26 15.69 -23.25 -9.48
N GLY A 27 15.07 -22.16 -9.06
CA GLY A 27 13.64 -22.03 -8.94
C GLY A 27 13.05 -22.09 -10.35
N ARG A 28 12.22 -23.09 -10.58
CA ARG A 28 11.42 -23.26 -11.79
C ARG A 28 10.63 -21.96 -12.03
N THR A 29 11.09 -21.11 -12.97
CA THR A 29 10.44 -19.86 -13.32
C THR A 29 9.34 -20.14 -14.33
N MET A 30 8.10 -19.91 -13.98
CA MET A 30 6.97 -19.89 -14.92
C MET A 30 6.95 -18.53 -15.61
N ARG A 31 7.02 -18.53 -16.93
CA ARG A 31 6.96 -17.32 -17.76
C ARG A 31 5.55 -17.16 -18.31
N PHE A 32 4.84 -16.18 -17.84
CA PHE A 32 3.56 -15.78 -18.40
C PHE A 32 3.76 -14.56 -19.30
N ALA A 33 3.31 -14.66 -20.55
CA ALA A 33 3.29 -13.55 -21.50
C ALA A 33 1.87 -12.96 -21.53
N LEU A 34 1.65 -11.84 -20.87
CA LEU A 34 0.44 -11.03 -20.98
C LEU A 34 0.78 -9.80 -21.85
N GLY A 35 0.65 -9.95 -23.17
CA GLY A 35 0.99 -8.90 -24.13
C GLY A 35 2.48 -8.48 -24.05
N PRO A 36 2.81 -7.19 -24.00
CA PRO A 36 4.20 -6.72 -23.95
C PRO A 36 4.90 -6.94 -22.60
N MET A 37 4.17 -7.41 -21.58
CA MET A 37 4.71 -7.70 -20.24
C MET A 37 5.07 -9.18 -20.11
N ARG A 38 6.37 -9.45 -19.95
CA ARG A 38 6.89 -10.78 -19.59
C ARG A 38 7.03 -10.83 -18.07
N LEU A 39 6.05 -11.44 -17.39
CA LEU A 39 6.11 -11.72 -15.97
C LEU A 39 6.84 -13.04 -15.75
N SER A 40 8.01 -12.99 -15.16
CA SER A 40 8.72 -14.19 -14.67
C SER A 40 8.41 -14.36 -13.19
N LEU A 41 7.50 -15.27 -12.86
CA LEU A 41 7.19 -15.60 -11.48
C LEU A 41 8.03 -16.78 -11.04
N SER A 42 8.70 -16.68 -9.89
CA SER A 42 9.31 -17.83 -9.24
C SER A 42 8.20 -18.77 -8.75
N ALA A 43 8.48 -20.08 -8.70
CA ALA A 43 7.49 -21.04 -8.21
C ALA A 43 7.01 -20.70 -6.78
N SER A 44 7.90 -20.22 -5.92
CA SER A 44 7.56 -19.76 -4.58
C SER A 44 6.60 -18.54 -4.59
N THR A 45 6.84 -17.56 -5.45
CA THR A 45 5.95 -16.41 -5.60
C THR A 45 4.56 -16.85 -6.11
N ALA A 46 4.52 -17.78 -7.08
CA ALA A 46 3.25 -18.30 -7.60
C ALA A 46 2.44 -19.03 -6.51
N ILE A 47 3.10 -19.81 -5.64
CA ILE A 47 2.45 -20.48 -4.51
C ILE A 47 1.91 -19.46 -3.52
N VAL A 48 2.68 -18.44 -3.15
CA VAL A 48 2.22 -17.38 -2.22
C VAL A 48 1.00 -16.65 -2.79
N VAL A 49 1.03 -16.28 -4.06
CA VAL A 49 -0.12 -15.64 -4.73
C VAL A 49 -1.33 -16.57 -4.75
N ALA A 50 -1.16 -17.85 -5.08
CA ALA A 50 -2.26 -18.81 -5.10
C ALA A 50 -2.89 -19.01 -3.72
N VAL A 51 -2.06 -19.10 -2.66
CA VAL A 51 -2.53 -19.20 -1.28
C VAL A 51 -3.27 -17.93 -0.86
N ALA A 52 -2.73 -16.74 -1.19
CA ALA A 52 -3.38 -15.46 -0.89
C ALA A 52 -4.75 -15.33 -1.59
N VAL A 53 -4.83 -15.71 -2.86
CA VAL A 53 -6.09 -15.72 -3.62
C VAL A 53 -7.09 -16.73 -3.02
N LEU A 54 -6.65 -17.93 -2.66
CA LEU A 54 -7.49 -18.91 -2.00
C LEU A 54 -8.04 -18.40 -0.67
N LEU A 55 -7.19 -17.80 0.17
CA LEU A 55 -7.59 -17.19 1.43
C LEU A 55 -8.60 -16.05 1.21
N LEU A 56 -8.38 -15.20 0.19
CA LEU A 56 -9.32 -14.14 -0.17
C LEU A 56 -10.69 -14.70 -0.59
N LEU A 57 -10.71 -15.78 -1.38
CA LEU A 57 -11.96 -16.42 -1.80
C LEU A 57 -12.70 -17.07 -0.60
N VAL A 58 -11.97 -17.79 0.25
CA VAL A 58 -12.54 -18.44 1.43
C VAL A 58 -13.11 -17.40 2.40
N THR A 59 -12.34 -16.36 2.72
CA THR A 59 -12.79 -15.28 3.61
C THR A 59 -13.92 -14.47 2.98
N GLY A 60 -13.88 -14.20 1.67
CA GLY A 60 -14.95 -13.55 0.93
C GLY A 60 -16.27 -14.35 1.00
N CYS A 61 -16.23 -15.65 0.75
CA CYS A 61 -17.38 -16.53 0.91
C CYS A 61 -17.90 -16.55 2.37
N ALA A 62 -16.99 -16.63 3.33
CA ALA A 62 -17.36 -16.60 4.75
C ALA A 62 -18.07 -15.29 5.13
N VAL A 63 -17.59 -14.15 4.68
CA VAL A 63 -18.21 -12.83 4.91
C VAL A 63 -19.60 -12.74 4.27
N LEU A 64 -19.81 -13.37 3.10
CA LEU A 64 -21.13 -13.42 2.46
C LEU A 64 -22.12 -14.34 3.18
N MET A 65 -21.65 -15.34 3.93
CA MET A 65 -22.49 -16.30 4.66
C MET A 65 -22.74 -15.90 6.11
N ILE A 66 -21.73 -15.37 6.79
CA ILE A 66 -21.74 -15.10 8.23
C ILE A 66 -22.14 -13.65 8.51
N GLY A 67 -23.06 -13.46 9.43
CA GLY A 67 -23.52 -12.13 9.88
C GLY A 67 -24.74 -12.27 10.78
N THR A 68 -25.43 -11.16 11.06
CA THR A 68 -26.67 -11.13 11.86
C THR A 68 -27.76 -12.06 11.30
N VAL A 69 -27.80 -12.24 9.99
CA VAL A 69 -28.61 -13.22 9.29
C VAL A 69 -27.68 -14.28 8.72
N ARG A 70 -27.78 -15.52 9.18
CA ARG A 70 -27.03 -16.63 8.59
C ARG A 70 -27.68 -17.03 7.27
N LEU A 71 -26.89 -17.08 6.21
CA LEU A 71 -27.30 -17.50 4.89
C LEU A 71 -26.61 -18.82 4.55
N SER A 72 -27.32 -19.74 3.91
CA SER A 72 -26.71 -20.94 3.37
C SER A 72 -25.94 -20.62 2.08
N VAL A 73 -25.06 -21.51 1.63
CA VAL A 73 -24.37 -21.36 0.34
C VAL A 73 -25.39 -21.22 -0.80
N GLY A 74 -26.47 -22.01 -0.75
CA GLY A 74 -27.55 -21.97 -1.74
C GLY A 74 -28.25 -20.60 -1.78
N ASP A 75 -28.52 -20.00 -0.61
CA ASP A 75 -29.12 -18.66 -0.53
C ASP A 75 -28.20 -17.57 -1.12
N VAL A 76 -26.90 -17.66 -0.84
CA VAL A 76 -25.93 -16.70 -1.38
C VAL A 76 -25.81 -16.83 -2.90
N VAL A 77 -25.65 -18.05 -3.42
CA VAL A 77 -25.60 -18.29 -4.86
C VAL A 77 -26.90 -17.89 -5.53
N GLY A 78 -28.05 -18.28 -4.97
CA GLY A 78 -29.37 -17.87 -5.46
C GLY A 78 -29.52 -16.36 -5.49
N ALA A 79 -29.08 -15.65 -4.44
CA ALA A 79 -29.13 -14.18 -4.39
C ALA A 79 -28.23 -13.52 -5.46
N LEU A 80 -27.06 -14.10 -5.77
CA LEU A 80 -26.16 -13.57 -6.79
C LEU A 80 -26.68 -13.78 -8.22
N VAL A 81 -27.41 -14.88 -8.46
CA VAL A 81 -27.96 -15.23 -9.79
C VAL A 81 -29.38 -14.67 -9.98
N GLY A 82 -29.99 -14.05 -8.95
CA GLY A 82 -31.33 -13.44 -9.03
C GLY A 82 -32.48 -14.44 -8.84
N GLY A 83 -32.21 -15.63 -8.28
CA GLY A 83 -33.21 -16.68 -8.01
C GLY A 83 -33.37 -17.02 -6.52
N GLY A 84 -32.79 -16.21 -5.62
CA GLY A 84 -32.82 -16.47 -4.18
C GLY A 84 -34.05 -15.86 -3.45
N PRO A 85 -34.24 -16.19 -2.18
CA PRO A 85 -35.25 -15.54 -1.36
C PRO A 85 -35.03 -14.03 -1.31
N SER A 86 -36.07 -13.21 -1.43
CA SER A 86 -36.00 -11.74 -1.45
C SER A 86 -35.26 -11.13 -0.23
N LYS A 87 -35.26 -11.84 0.91
CA LYS A 87 -34.49 -11.45 2.10
C LYS A 87 -32.99 -11.67 1.92
N ALA A 88 -32.59 -12.80 1.33
CA ALA A 88 -31.17 -13.09 1.05
C ALA A 88 -30.61 -12.11 0.03
N GLU A 89 -31.35 -11.81 -1.01
CA GLU A 89 -30.97 -10.85 -2.06
C GLU A 89 -30.72 -9.46 -1.48
N ARG A 90 -31.64 -8.94 -0.65
CA ARG A 90 -31.46 -7.62 0.02
C ARG A 90 -30.24 -7.59 0.94
N VAL A 91 -29.94 -8.67 1.66
CA VAL A 91 -28.78 -8.73 2.56
C VAL A 91 -27.48 -8.82 1.76
N VAL A 92 -27.43 -9.65 0.72
CA VAL A 92 -26.24 -9.84 -0.12
C VAL A 92 -25.93 -8.57 -0.90
N TRP A 93 -26.86 -8.08 -1.71
CA TRP A 93 -26.67 -6.93 -2.58
C TRP A 93 -26.68 -5.59 -1.84
N GLY A 94 -27.49 -5.45 -0.78
CA GLY A 94 -27.63 -4.19 -0.05
C GLY A 94 -26.52 -3.95 0.98
N ILE A 95 -25.96 -4.99 1.58
CA ILE A 95 -25.08 -4.84 2.74
C ILE A 95 -23.73 -5.54 2.55
N ARG A 96 -23.73 -6.84 2.16
CA ARG A 96 -22.51 -7.65 2.23
C ARG A 96 -21.61 -7.46 1.03
N LEU A 97 -22.17 -7.42 -0.16
CA LEU A 97 -21.40 -7.27 -1.40
C LEU A 97 -20.71 -5.92 -1.50
N PRO A 98 -21.38 -4.78 -1.23
CA PRO A 98 -20.69 -3.48 -1.21
C PRO A 98 -19.55 -3.45 -0.19
N ARG A 99 -19.76 -3.99 1.01
CA ARG A 99 -18.73 -4.09 2.04
C ARG A 99 -17.55 -4.94 1.61
N LEU A 100 -17.80 -6.10 1.01
CA LEU A 100 -16.76 -7.01 0.51
C LEU A 100 -15.94 -6.35 -0.61
N LEU A 101 -16.63 -5.74 -1.58
CA LEU A 101 -15.96 -5.04 -2.70
C LEU A 101 -15.13 -3.86 -2.20
N THR A 102 -15.67 -3.06 -1.27
CA THR A 102 -14.89 -1.98 -0.64
C THR A 102 -13.64 -2.53 0.04
N ALA A 103 -13.77 -3.61 0.83
CA ALA A 103 -12.63 -4.22 1.51
C ALA A 103 -11.55 -4.71 0.53
N ILE A 104 -11.94 -5.31 -0.59
CA ILE A 104 -11.01 -5.76 -1.63
C ILE A 104 -10.32 -4.55 -2.27
N CYS A 105 -11.07 -3.54 -2.67
CA CYS A 105 -10.50 -2.33 -3.28
C CYS A 105 -9.55 -1.59 -2.34
N VAL A 106 -9.92 -1.44 -1.06
CA VAL A 106 -9.07 -0.87 -0.01
C VAL A 106 -7.77 -1.67 0.13
N GLY A 107 -7.87 -3.00 0.21
CA GLY A 107 -6.69 -3.87 0.31
C GLY A 107 -5.76 -3.75 -0.90
N VAL A 108 -6.31 -3.71 -2.10
CA VAL A 108 -5.54 -3.50 -3.34
C VAL A 108 -4.88 -2.12 -3.36
N ALA A 109 -5.61 -1.07 -2.99
CA ALA A 109 -5.12 0.30 -2.97
C ALA A 109 -3.96 0.48 -1.97
N LEU A 110 -4.13 -0.01 -0.73
CA LEU A 110 -3.10 0.06 0.31
C LEU A 110 -1.89 -0.81 -0.04
N GLY A 111 -2.10 -2.01 -0.57
CA GLY A 111 -1.03 -2.90 -1.01
C GLY A 111 -0.20 -2.29 -2.15
N ALA A 112 -0.86 -1.73 -3.16
CA ALA A 112 -0.18 -1.05 -4.28
C ALA A 112 0.58 0.20 -3.81
N SER A 113 -0.04 1.01 -2.93
CA SER A 113 0.62 2.15 -2.30
C SER A 113 1.85 1.71 -1.51
N GLY A 114 1.72 0.68 -0.67
CA GLY A 114 2.84 0.11 0.08
C GLY A 114 4.02 -0.30 -0.82
N CYS A 115 3.76 -1.02 -1.91
CA CYS A 115 4.78 -1.40 -2.89
C CYS A 115 5.53 -0.19 -3.47
N VAL A 116 4.81 0.89 -3.80
CA VAL A 116 5.42 2.14 -4.28
C VAL A 116 6.39 2.70 -3.26
N PHE A 117 5.95 2.83 -2.00
CA PHE A 117 6.79 3.43 -0.95
C PHE A 117 7.98 2.56 -0.57
N GLN A 118 7.84 1.22 -0.61
CA GLN A 118 8.96 0.29 -0.45
C GLN A 118 10.01 0.46 -1.54
N SER A 119 9.59 0.52 -2.82
CA SER A 119 10.50 0.72 -3.94
C SER A 119 11.16 2.11 -3.92
N VAL A 120 10.41 3.18 -3.64
CA VAL A 120 10.95 4.55 -3.60
C VAL A 120 11.93 4.74 -2.44
N SER A 121 11.65 4.19 -1.27
CA SER A 121 12.54 4.24 -0.11
C SER A 121 13.67 3.23 -0.18
N ARG A 122 13.61 2.26 -1.09
CA ARG A 122 14.49 1.07 -1.17
C ARG A 122 14.56 0.34 0.16
N ASN A 123 13.45 0.30 0.85
CA ASN A 123 13.33 -0.31 2.16
C ASN A 123 12.02 -1.11 2.23
N ALA A 124 12.11 -2.38 2.54
CA ALA A 124 10.95 -3.26 2.70
C ALA A 124 9.97 -2.80 3.82
N LEU A 125 10.44 -1.94 4.73
CA LEU A 125 9.63 -1.33 5.78
C LEU A 125 9.01 0.01 5.35
N GLY A 126 9.23 0.45 4.11
CA GLY A 126 8.65 1.67 3.57
C GLY A 126 7.13 1.56 3.45
N SER A 127 6.42 2.56 3.96
CA SER A 127 4.96 2.65 3.85
C SER A 127 4.54 4.11 3.67
N PRO A 128 3.31 4.39 3.24
CA PRO A 128 2.76 5.76 3.23
C PRO A 128 2.85 6.43 4.59
N ASP A 129 2.76 5.63 5.67
CA ASP A 129 2.82 6.09 7.06
C ASP A 129 4.18 6.70 7.40
N VAL A 130 5.25 6.09 6.92
CA VAL A 130 6.63 6.55 7.16
C VAL A 130 6.88 7.94 6.57
N ILE A 131 6.17 8.31 5.50
CA ILE A 131 6.27 9.64 4.88
C ILE A 131 5.33 10.65 5.54
N GLY A 132 4.50 10.20 6.49
CA GLY A 132 3.62 11.06 7.25
C GLY A 132 2.28 11.37 6.59
N PHE A 133 1.96 10.74 5.44
CA PHE A 133 0.68 10.95 4.78
C PHE A 133 -0.49 10.57 5.69
N THR A 134 -0.47 9.36 6.24
CA THR A 134 -1.54 8.83 7.10
C THR A 134 -1.68 9.66 8.37
N THR A 135 -0.56 10.06 8.98
CA THR A 135 -0.57 10.93 10.15
C THR A 135 -1.12 12.33 9.82
N GLY A 136 -0.77 12.86 8.65
CA GLY A 136 -1.34 14.11 8.14
C GLY A 136 -2.84 14.02 7.92
N ALA A 137 -3.30 12.94 7.31
CA ALA A 137 -4.72 12.66 7.11
C ALA A 137 -5.47 12.54 8.44
N ALA A 138 -4.89 11.79 9.39
CA ALA A 138 -5.41 11.66 10.76
C ALA A 138 -5.56 13.00 11.47
N THR A 139 -4.52 13.85 11.38
CA THR A 139 -4.53 15.19 11.98
C THR A 139 -5.60 16.08 11.33
N GLY A 140 -5.72 16.06 9.99
CA GLY A 140 -6.72 16.83 9.27
C GLY A 140 -8.15 16.40 9.59
N ALA A 141 -8.41 15.08 9.63
CA ALA A 141 -9.70 14.55 10.04
C ALA A 141 -10.06 14.92 11.48
N THR A 142 -9.10 14.75 12.41
CA THR A 142 -9.29 15.11 13.82
C THR A 142 -9.58 16.61 13.98
N ALA A 143 -8.82 17.47 13.30
CA ALA A 143 -9.05 18.90 13.32
C ALA A 143 -10.46 19.26 12.78
N GLN A 144 -10.88 18.64 11.68
CA GLN A 144 -12.21 18.84 11.13
C GLN A 144 -13.32 18.43 12.10
N ILE A 145 -13.19 17.28 12.76
CA ILE A 145 -14.19 16.76 13.70
C ILE A 145 -14.23 17.65 14.95
N VAL A 146 -13.06 17.98 15.52
CA VAL A 146 -12.96 18.68 16.80
C VAL A 146 -13.25 20.17 16.68
N LEU A 147 -12.75 20.86 15.64
CA LEU A 147 -12.86 22.31 15.52
C LEU A 147 -14.14 22.76 14.79
N ILE A 148 -14.65 21.95 13.85
CA ILE A 148 -15.78 22.33 12.99
C ILE A 148 -17.03 21.52 13.32
N GLY A 149 -16.89 20.35 13.92
CA GLY A 149 -18.00 19.48 14.33
C GLY A 149 -18.77 18.81 13.19
N LYS A 150 -18.32 18.95 11.93
CA LYS A 150 -18.94 18.35 10.75
C LYS A 150 -18.29 17.00 10.44
N GLY A 151 -19.10 15.96 10.26
CA GLY A 151 -18.66 14.62 9.86
C GLY A 151 -18.87 14.35 8.36
N GLY A 152 -18.72 13.08 7.97
CA GLY A 152 -18.97 12.59 6.61
C GLY A 152 -17.95 13.09 5.58
N LEU A 153 -18.41 13.52 4.42
CA LEU A 153 -17.55 13.91 3.29
C LEU A 153 -16.56 15.03 3.65
N ALA A 154 -16.96 15.98 4.50
CA ALA A 154 -16.07 17.08 4.92
C ALA A 154 -14.84 16.56 5.68
N THR A 155 -15.01 15.55 6.54
CA THR A 155 -13.90 14.92 7.26
C THR A 155 -12.97 14.17 6.31
N SER A 156 -13.53 13.44 5.34
CA SER A 156 -12.73 12.72 4.33
C SER A 156 -11.94 13.69 3.44
N LEU A 157 -12.54 14.79 3.01
CA LEU A 157 -11.84 15.82 2.22
C LEU A 157 -10.74 16.52 3.04
N ALA A 158 -10.99 16.81 4.32
CA ALA A 158 -9.96 17.36 5.21
C ALA A 158 -8.80 16.39 5.43
N ALA A 159 -9.10 15.10 5.61
CA ALA A 159 -8.08 14.06 5.73
C ALA A 159 -7.21 13.97 4.47
N VAL A 160 -7.83 13.83 3.30
CA VAL A 160 -7.12 13.74 2.02
C VAL A 160 -6.29 14.99 1.77
N GLY A 161 -6.87 16.17 1.97
CA GLY A 161 -6.18 17.46 1.79
C GLY A 161 -4.98 17.62 2.71
N ALA A 162 -5.14 17.32 4.01
CA ALA A 162 -4.04 17.42 5.00
C ALA A 162 -2.98 16.35 4.75
N GLY A 163 -3.36 15.12 4.42
CA GLY A 163 -2.43 14.06 4.06
C GLY A 163 -1.60 14.42 2.82
N LEU A 164 -2.25 14.91 1.76
CA LEU A 164 -1.57 15.33 0.54
C LEU A 164 -0.63 16.53 0.81
N ALA A 165 -1.10 17.53 1.58
CA ALA A 165 -0.27 18.66 1.99
C ALA A 165 0.96 18.20 2.79
N THR A 166 0.78 17.23 3.69
CA THR A 166 1.89 16.63 4.46
C THR A 166 2.88 15.91 3.53
N ALA A 167 2.40 15.09 2.59
CA ALA A 167 3.26 14.40 1.64
C ALA A 167 4.07 15.38 0.77
N ILE A 168 3.45 16.47 0.31
CA ILE A 168 4.11 17.53 -0.44
C ILE A 168 5.15 18.23 0.43
N ALA A 169 4.80 18.59 1.67
CA ALA A 169 5.71 19.25 2.61
C ALA A 169 6.95 18.38 2.89
N VAL A 170 6.74 17.09 3.19
CA VAL A 170 7.84 16.14 3.41
C VAL A 170 8.71 15.98 2.17
N TYR A 171 8.11 15.89 0.98
CA TYR A 171 8.86 15.82 -0.27
C TYR A 171 9.72 17.08 -0.49
N LEU A 172 9.15 18.26 -0.29
CA LEU A 172 9.88 19.54 -0.46
C LEU A 172 11.02 19.68 0.56
N LEU A 173 10.78 19.32 1.82
CA LEU A 173 11.80 19.34 2.88
C LEU A 173 12.91 18.30 2.63
N ALA A 174 12.57 17.15 2.05
CA ALA A 174 13.54 16.12 1.72
C ALA A 174 14.41 16.48 0.51
N ARG A 175 13.95 17.41 -0.34
CA ARG A 175 14.65 17.82 -1.55
C ARG A 175 15.85 18.68 -1.22
N GLN A 176 17.03 18.24 -1.66
CA GLN A 176 18.29 19.02 -1.53
C GLN A 176 19.02 19.03 -2.85
N ARG A 177 19.42 20.21 -3.32
CA ARG A 177 20.15 20.42 -4.59
C ARG A 177 19.45 19.77 -5.80
N GLY A 178 18.12 19.79 -5.82
CA GLY A 178 17.32 19.23 -6.92
C GLY A 178 17.07 17.72 -6.86
N ARG A 179 17.63 17.00 -5.88
CA ARG A 179 17.47 15.53 -5.72
C ARG A 179 16.82 15.19 -4.39
N THR A 180 15.97 14.17 -4.40
CA THR A 180 15.27 13.66 -3.19
C THR A 180 15.80 12.25 -2.89
N GLY A 181 16.65 12.11 -1.89
CA GLY A 181 17.16 10.81 -1.44
C GLY A 181 16.08 10.03 -0.67
N GLY A 182 15.91 8.74 -0.96
CA GLY A 182 14.93 7.89 -0.27
C GLY A 182 15.09 7.88 1.26
N TYR A 183 16.34 7.80 1.75
CA TYR A 183 16.64 7.86 3.20
C TYR A 183 16.20 9.18 3.85
N ARG A 184 16.44 10.32 3.20
CA ARG A 184 16.03 11.63 3.73
C ARG A 184 14.52 11.79 3.76
N LEU A 185 13.83 11.25 2.75
CA LEU A 185 12.38 11.26 2.70
C LEU A 185 11.80 10.54 3.93
N VAL A 186 12.33 9.37 4.26
CA VAL A 186 11.95 8.59 5.43
C VAL A 186 12.25 9.35 6.74
N LEU A 187 13.46 9.89 6.89
CA LEU A 187 13.87 10.57 8.13
C LEU A 187 13.02 11.81 8.41
N ILE A 188 12.78 12.64 7.39
CA ILE A 188 11.94 13.85 7.51
C ILE A 188 10.48 13.44 7.73
N GLY A 189 10.00 12.39 7.04
CA GLY A 189 8.67 11.84 7.24
C GLY A 189 8.41 11.43 8.68
N ILE A 190 9.35 10.71 9.31
CA ILE A 190 9.25 10.33 10.73
C ILE A 190 9.16 11.57 11.64
N GLY A 191 10.00 12.58 11.41
CA GLY A 191 9.97 13.82 12.19
C GLY A 191 8.64 14.56 12.06
N VAL A 192 8.15 14.73 10.84
CA VAL A 192 6.85 15.37 10.56
C VAL A 192 5.70 14.58 11.16
N SER A 193 5.73 13.24 11.02
CA SER A 193 4.72 12.35 11.63
C SER A 193 4.67 12.49 13.14
N GLY A 194 5.83 12.59 13.80
CA GLY A 194 5.90 12.82 15.26
C GLY A 194 5.24 14.13 15.67
N MET A 195 5.50 15.22 14.93
CA MET A 195 4.88 16.53 15.18
C MET A 195 3.35 16.49 14.97
N LEU A 196 2.90 15.87 13.89
CA LEU A 196 1.48 15.76 13.58
C LEU A 196 0.74 14.84 14.57
N SER A 197 1.38 13.76 15.03
CA SER A 197 0.83 12.89 16.08
C SER A 197 0.67 13.66 17.40
N ALA A 198 1.65 14.49 17.78
CA ALA A 198 1.54 15.36 18.94
C ALA A 198 0.39 16.37 18.79
N MET A 199 0.24 16.95 17.60
CA MET A 199 -0.87 17.86 17.29
C MET A 199 -2.23 17.17 17.44
N THR A 200 -2.37 15.97 16.88
CA THR A 200 -3.58 15.13 17.01
C THR A 200 -3.89 14.85 18.47
N SER A 201 -2.88 14.50 19.28
CA SER A 201 -3.05 14.24 20.72
C SER A 201 -3.52 15.48 21.47
N ILE A 202 -2.97 16.65 21.15
CA ILE A 202 -3.39 17.93 21.75
C ILE A 202 -4.85 18.26 21.37
N LEU A 203 -5.23 18.08 20.10
CA LEU A 203 -6.60 18.30 19.65
C LEU A 203 -7.59 17.41 20.40
N LEU A 204 -7.28 16.11 20.54
CA LEU A 204 -8.12 15.18 21.28
C LEU A 204 -8.20 15.50 22.77
N ALA A 205 -7.07 15.86 23.40
CA ALA A 205 -7.02 16.18 24.82
C ALA A 205 -7.78 17.45 25.18
N ARG A 206 -7.95 18.37 24.23
CA ARG A 206 -8.67 19.65 24.42
C ARG A 206 -10.12 19.62 23.94
N SER A 207 -10.56 18.55 23.33
CA SER A 207 -11.92 18.40 22.82
C SER A 207 -12.86 17.81 23.85
N ASP A 208 -14.17 18.03 23.66
CA ASP A 208 -15.20 17.36 24.43
C ASP A 208 -15.14 15.84 24.20
N LEU A 209 -15.58 15.07 25.18
CA LEU A 209 -15.52 13.60 25.16
C LEU A 209 -16.21 12.98 23.94
N ASP A 210 -17.36 13.55 23.54
CA ASP A 210 -18.11 13.09 22.36
C ASP A 210 -17.33 13.31 21.07
N LEU A 211 -16.69 14.47 20.89
CA LEU A 211 -15.89 14.78 19.70
C LEU A 211 -14.62 13.95 19.67
N ALA A 212 -13.96 13.78 20.82
CA ALA A 212 -12.78 12.92 20.94
C ALA A 212 -13.12 11.46 20.57
N SER A 213 -14.25 10.94 21.06
CA SER A 213 -14.72 9.58 20.76
C SER A 213 -15.01 9.40 19.26
N ARG A 214 -15.71 10.36 18.64
CA ARG A 214 -15.98 10.34 17.18
C ARG A 214 -14.69 10.37 16.36
N ALA A 215 -13.74 11.20 16.75
CA ALA A 215 -12.44 11.28 16.08
C ALA A 215 -11.67 9.95 16.23
N GLN A 216 -11.67 9.34 17.40
CA GLN A 216 -11.03 8.04 17.64
C GLN A 216 -11.66 6.92 16.82
N VAL A 217 -12.99 6.85 16.73
CA VAL A 217 -13.70 5.88 15.89
C VAL A 217 -13.35 6.09 14.42
N TRP A 218 -13.23 7.35 13.97
CA TRP A 218 -12.82 7.66 12.61
C TRP A 218 -11.37 7.20 12.33
N LEU A 219 -10.44 7.48 13.27
CA LEU A 219 -9.03 7.08 13.17
C LEU A 219 -8.84 5.55 13.14
N ALA A 220 -9.68 4.81 13.85
CA ALA A 220 -9.65 3.35 13.84
C ALA A 220 -10.06 2.77 12.47
N GLY A 221 -10.78 3.54 11.65
CA GLY A 221 -11.35 3.08 10.40
C GLY A 221 -12.51 2.10 10.58
N SER A 222 -13.39 2.00 9.60
CA SER A 222 -14.48 1.05 9.67
C SER A 222 -15.00 0.69 8.27
N LEU A 223 -15.23 -0.59 8.06
CA LEU A 223 -15.96 -1.10 6.89
C LEU A 223 -17.46 -1.29 7.17
N SER A 224 -17.93 -0.89 8.35
CA SER A 224 -19.35 -0.95 8.70
C SER A 224 -20.15 0.07 7.90
N ALA A 225 -21.38 -0.30 7.53
CA ALA A 225 -22.31 0.55 6.77
C ALA A 225 -21.75 1.08 5.43
N ARG A 226 -20.86 0.34 4.78
CA ARG A 226 -20.38 0.69 3.43
C ARG A 226 -21.45 0.38 2.39
N THR A 227 -21.68 1.34 1.51
CA THR A 227 -22.68 1.30 0.43
C THR A 227 -21.99 1.13 -0.92
N TRP A 228 -22.79 0.96 -1.97
CA TRP A 228 -22.30 0.94 -3.36
C TRP A 228 -21.56 2.21 -3.76
N GLU A 229 -21.90 3.35 -3.17
CA GLU A 229 -21.20 4.62 -3.40
C GLU A 229 -19.73 4.51 -2.96
N HIS A 230 -19.48 4.01 -1.74
CA HIS A 230 -18.12 3.79 -1.24
C HIS A 230 -17.36 2.76 -2.10
N ALA A 231 -18.02 1.65 -2.44
CA ALA A 231 -17.43 0.61 -3.29
C ALA A 231 -17.05 1.16 -4.68
N SER A 232 -17.92 1.98 -5.28
CA SER A 232 -17.66 2.55 -6.61
C SER A 232 -16.53 3.58 -6.60
N ILE A 233 -16.44 4.42 -5.56
CA ILE A 233 -15.34 5.39 -5.39
C ILE A 233 -14.00 4.68 -5.25
N SER A 234 -13.92 3.70 -4.33
CA SER A 234 -12.70 2.92 -4.12
C SER A 234 -12.32 2.11 -5.36
N ALA A 235 -13.31 1.50 -6.04
CA ALA A 235 -13.07 0.77 -7.27
C ALA A 235 -12.57 1.69 -8.41
N ALA A 236 -13.16 2.88 -8.57
CA ALA A 236 -12.72 3.85 -9.55
C ALA A 236 -11.28 4.30 -9.28
N GLY A 237 -10.93 4.57 -8.01
CA GLY A 237 -9.56 4.88 -7.59
C GLY A 237 -8.58 3.78 -8.01
N VAL A 238 -8.88 2.54 -7.70
CA VAL A 238 -8.04 1.39 -8.07
C VAL A 238 -7.96 1.23 -9.59
N LEU A 239 -9.09 1.25 -10.30
CA LEU A 239 -9.13 1.02 -11.75
C LEU A 239 -8.39 2.10 -12.56
N VAL A 240 -8.36 3.33 -12.06
CA VAL A 240 -7.68 4.44 -12.73
C VAL A 240 -6.20 4.50 -12.36
N LEU A 241 -5.87 4.37 -11.08
CA LEU A 241 -4.53 4.64 -10.59
C LEU A 241 -3.59 3.42 -10.65
N LEU A 242 -4.13 2.20 -10.49
CA LEU A 242 -3.31 0.98 -10.57
C LEU A 242 -2.65 0.79 -11.94
N PRO A 243 -3.34 0.98 -13.09
CA PRO A 243 -2.70 0.93 -14.41
C PRO A 243 -1.57 1.95 -14.57
N VAL A 244 -1.72 3.14 -13.97
CA VAL A 244 -0.65 4.14 -13.98
C VAL A 244 0.58 3.60 -13.24
N LEU A 245 0.42 3.02 -12.05
CA LEU A 245 1.54 2.41 -11.32
C LEU A 245 2.18 1.27 -12.11
N VAL A 246 1.39 0.42 -12.72
CA VAL A 246 1.88 -0.69 -13.56
C VAL A 246 2.71 -0.15 -14.74
N ALA A 247 2.31 0.96 -15.37
CA ALA A 247 3.09 1.60 -16.42
C ALA A 247 4.46 2.13 -15.93
N PHE A 248 4.56 2.50 -14.66
CA PHE A 248 5.82 2.95 -14.03
C PHE A 248 6.62 1.81 -13.37
N ALA A 249 6.10 0.58 -13.27
CA ALA A 249 6.74 -0.52 -12.56
C ALA A 249 8.17 -0.82 -13.05
N ARG A 250 8.40 -0.79 -14.38
CA ARG A 250 9.74 -0.98 -14.95
C ARG A 250 10.72 0.11 -14.51
N ARG A 251 10.29 1.37 -14.45
CA ARG A 251 11.13 2.48 -14.01
C ARG A 251 11.45 2.35 -12.53
N LEU A 252 10.48 1.94 -11.71
CA LEU A 252 10.69 1.66 -10.29
C LEU A 252 11.74 0.56 -10.08
N SER A 253 11.64 -0.57 -10.80
CA SER A 253 12.64 -1.66 -10.70
C SER A 253 14.06 -1.20 -11.08
N VAL A 254 14.19 -0.31 -12.07
CA VAL A 254 15.51 0.26 -12.43
C VAL A 254 16.00 1.20 -11.32
N MET A 255 15.11 1.98 -10.69
CA MET A 255 15.48 2.89 -9.59
C MET A 255 15.93 2.15 -8.34
N GLU A 256 15.53 0.88 -8.13
CA GLU A 256 16.00 0.05 -7.03
C GLU A 256 17.51 -0.23 -7.09
N MET A 257 18.10 -0.23 -8.31
CA MET A 257 19.54 -0.41 -8.51
C MET A 257 20.40 0.81 -8.07
N GLY A 258 19.76 1.96 -7.87
CA GLY A 258 20.42 3.22 -7.52
C GLY A 258 20.04 4.35 -8.46
N ASP A 259 19.99 5.58 -7.94
CA ASP A 259 19.58 6.75 -8.73
C ASP A 259 20.56 7.06 -9.87
N ASP A 260 21.86 6.99 -9.59
CA ASP A 260 22.90 7.26 -10.59
C ASP A 260 22.89 6.22 -11.73
N GLN A 261 22.67 4.94 -11.39
CA GLN A 261 22.53 3.88 -12.38
C GLN A 261 21.26 4.03 -13.21
N ALA A 262 20.14 4.38 -12.57
CA ALA A 262 18.88 4.61 -13.25
C ALA A 262 18.93 5.80 -14.20
N GLU A 263 19.59 6.90 -13.81
CA GLU A 263 19.83 8.07 -14.67
C GLU A 263 20.72 7.71 -15.85
N GLY A 264 21.78 6.91 -15.64
CA GLY A 264 22.63 6.39 -16.71
C GLY A 264 21.88 5.52 -17.75
N LEU A 265 20.79 4.88 -17.33
CA LEU A 265 19.86 4.12 -18.21
C LEU A 265 18.72 4.97 -18.78
N GLY A 266 18.76 6.31 -18.59
CA GLY A 266 17.79 7.25 -19.15
C GLY A 266 16.49 7.38 -18.37
N VAL A 267 16.43 6.87 -17.13
CA VAL A 267 15.25 7.03 -16.25
C VAL A 267 15.35 8.38 -15.53
N GLY A 268 14.38 9.26 -15.77
CA GLY A 268 14.23 10.50 -14.99
C GLY A 268 13.76 10.19 -13.57
N THR A 269 14.69 9.95 -12.64
CA THR A 269 14.45 9.44 -11.30
C THR A 269 13.53 10.33 -10.48
N GLU A 270 13.79 11.65 -10.44
CA GLU A 270 12.98 12.61 -9.66
C GLU A 270 11.54 12.71 -10.17
N ARG A 271 11.36 12.79 -11.50
CA ARG A 271 10.01 12.86 -12.09
C ARG A 271 9.24 11.57 -11.84
N THR A 272 9.89 10.42 -12.02
CA THR A 272 9.28 9.10 -11.75
C THR A 272 8.88 9.00 -10.28
N ARG A 273 9.79 9.35 -9.36
CA ARG A 273 9.55 9.35 -7.91
C ARG A 273 8.35 10.21 -7.54
N LEU A 274 8.29 11.45 -8.03
CA LEU A 274 7.18 12.35 -7.75
C LEU A 274 5.84 11.77 -8.22
N ILE A 275 5.77 11.29 -9.47
CA ILE A 275 4.52 10.74 -10.04
C ILE A 275 4.05 9.54 -9.24
N VAL A 276 4.92 8.55 -8.99
CA VAL A 276 4.51 7.33 -8.29
C VAL A 276 4.16 7.58 -6.84
N MET A 277 4.83 8.53 -6.16
CA MET A 277 4.47 8.94 -4.81
C MET A 277 3.09 9.60 -4.76
N VAL A 278 2.80 10.55 -5.67
CA VAL A 278 1.48 11.18 -5.74
C VAL A 278 0.39 10.14 -6.00
N VAL A 279 0.62 9.25 -6.95
CA VAL A 279 -0.33 8.16 -7.25
C VAL A 279 -0.50 7.22 -6.06
N GLY A 280 0.59 6.85 -5.38
CA GLY A 280 0.55 6.02 -4.18
C GLY A 280 -0.21 6.68 -3.03
N VAL A 281 0.00 7.98 -2.82
CA VAL A 281 -0.74 8.78 -1.81
C VAL A 281 -2.23 8.84 -2.14
N VAL A 282 -2.59 9.12 -3.40
CA VAL A 282 -4.01 9.19 -3.81
C VAL A 282 -4.68 7.82 -3.72
N LEU A 283 -3.96 6.72 -4.03
CA LEU A 283 -4.47 5.36 -3.80
C LEU A 283 -4.74 5.11 -2.31
N ALA A 284 -3.78 5.43 -1.44
CA ALA A 284 -3.97 5.29 0.01
C ALA A 284 -5.13 6.18 0.52
N ALA A 285 -5.33 7.35 -0.08
CA ALA A 285 -6.42 8.27 0.26
C ALA A 285 -7.79 7.79 -0.22
N SER A 286 -7.85 6.98 -1.29
CA SER A 286 -9.09 6.42 -1.83
C SER A 286 -9.55 5.17 -1.08
N ALA A 287 -8.70 4.63 -0.21
CA ALA A 287 -8.95 3.48 0.65
C ALA A 287 -9.68 3.88 1.94
#